data_dd0d7c7ae955df17ad33f718a0eb013c
#
_entry.id   dd0d7c7ae955df17ad33f718a0eb013c
#
_cell.length_a   1.000
_cell.length_b   1.000
_cell.length_c   1.000
_cell.angle_alpha   90.00
_cell.angle_beta   90.00
_cell.angle_gamma   90.00
#
_symmetry.space_group_name_H-M   'P 1'
#
loop_
_entity.id
_entity.type
_entity.pdbx_description
1 polymer ?
#
loop_
_entity_poly.entity_id
_entity_poly.type
_entity_poly.pdbx_seq_one_letter_code
_entity_poly.pdbx_strand_id
1 'polypeptide(L)'
;MDSAVREAIYSAVKKEPYALALGMALVELELGYSAVEMMYNPSTMDNIYDRAHGGAIFGLIDEAFEAACQTHGTVAVALNVNVTYVSSPEAGKLLRAEAREVTRTKKTAAYDIKVTEKEGRLIATCQALAYRTGKPIPFLKTSTG
;
A
#
# COMPACT_ATOMS: atom_id res chain seq x y z
N MET A 1 17.66 -1.37 -2.43
CA MET A 1 16.73 -1.79 -3.49
C MET A 1 17.32 -1.43 -4.85
N ASP A 2 17.14 -2.29 -5.83
CA ASP A 2 17.55 -2.03 -7.21
C ASP A 2 16.83 -0.80 -7.78
N SER A 3 17.56 0.10 -8.46
CA SER A 3 17.00 1.36 -8.97
C SER A 3 15.98 1.16 -10.09
N ALA A 4 16.19 0.17 -10.96
CA ALA A 4 15.23 -0.14 -12.03
C ALA A 4 13.91 -0.71 -11.46
N VAL A 5 13.98 -1.54 -10.43
CA VAL A 5 12.80 -2.03 -9.70
C VAL A 5 12.05 -0.85 -9.07
N ARG A 6 12.77 0.05 -8.41
CA ARG A 6 12.18 1.25 -7.79
C ARG A 6 11.42 2.11 -8.80
N GLU A 7 12.07 2.46 -9.90
CA GLU A 7 11.46 3.26 -10.97
C GLU A 7 10.24 2.57 -11.60
N ALA A 8 10.33 1.25 -11.81
CA ALA A 8 9.24 0.47 -12.37
C ALA A 8 8.01 0.49 -11.47
N ILE A 9 8.17 0.33 -10.14
CA ILE A 9 7.06 0.36 -9.18
C ILE A 9 6.43 1.77 -9.15
N TYR A 10 7.23 2.84 -9.02
CA TYR A 10 6.69 4.21 -9.06
C TYR A 10 5.93 4.50 -10.35
N SER A 11 6.45 4.04 -11.48
CA SER A 11 5.80 4.22 -12.79
C SER A 11 4.49 3.43 -12.91
N ALA A 12 4.43 2.23 -12.33
CA ALA A 12 3.23 1.40 -12.33
C ALA A 12 2.13 2.01 -11.47
N VAL A 13 2.42 2.37 -10.22
CA VAL A 13 1.45 2.99 -9.30
C VAL A 13 0.87 4.29 -9.87
N LYS A 14 1.68 5.13 -10.52
CA LYS A 14 1.18 6.36 -11.16
C LYS A 14 0.13 6.14 -12.26
N LYS A 15 0.01 4.95 -12.79
CA LYS A 15 -0.91 4.59 -13.87
C LYS A 15 -1.99 3.63 -13.39
N GLU A 16 -1.94 3.22 -12.14
CA GLU A 16 -2.88 2.26 -11.60
C GLU A 16 -4.28 2.87 -11.46
N PRO A 17 -5.30 2.28 -12.10
CA PRO A 17 -6.65 2.85 -12.09
C PRO A 17 -7.23 3.04 -10.70
N TYR A 18 -7.00 2.08 -9.80
CA TYR A 18 -7.53 2.13 -8.44
C TYR A 18 -6.88 3.24 -7.60
N ALA A 19 -5.55 3.34 -7.64
CA ALA A 19 -4.82 4.41 -6.96
C ALA A 19 -5.24 5.79 -7.48
N LEU A 20 -5.40 5.94 -8.80
CA LEU A 20 -5.88 7.17 -9.42
C LEU A 20 -7.30 7.52 -8.99
N ALA A 21 -8.21 6.55 -8.94
CA ALA A 21 -9.62 6.77 -8.57
C ALA A 21 -9.76 7.30 -7.13
N LEU A 22 -8.90 6.88 -6.22
CA LEU A 22 -8.92 7.31 -4.82
C LEU A 22 -7.89 8.42 -4.50
N GLY A 23 -7.14 8.87 -5.49
CA GLY A 23 -6.14 9.93 -5.31
C GLY A 23 -4.95 9.48 -4.43
N MET A 24 -4.59 8.21 -4.49
CA MET A 24 -3.45 7.68 -3.76
C MET A 24 -2.13 8.05 -4.43
N ALA A 25 -1.10 8.31 -3.64
CA ALA A 25 0.25 8.60 -4.11
C ALA A 25 1.27 7.78 -3.32
N LEU A 26 2.09 7.02 -4.03
CA LEU A 26 3.27 6.37 -3.45
C LEU A 26 4.34 7.45 -3.20
N VAL A 27 4.64 7.73 -1.94
CA VAL A 27 5.55 8.82 -1.53
C VAL A 27 6.92 8.33 -1.09
N GLU A 28 7.01 7.12 -0.54
CA GLU A 28 8.28 6.50 -0.16
C GLU A 28 8.30 5.04 -0.57
N LEU A 29 9.47 4.56 -0.99
CA LEU A 29 9.67 3.17 -1.39
C LEU A 29 11.12 2.75 -1.13
N GLU A 30 11.28 1.72 -0.29
CA GLU A 30 12.56 1.09 0.01
C GLU A 30 12.39 -0.43 0.04
N LEU A 31 13.49 -1.15 0.18
CA LEU A 31 13.41 -2.63 0.24
C LEU A 31 12.56 -3.10 1.42
N GLY A 32 11.46 -3.78 1.13
CA GLY A 32 10.50 -4.24 2.14
C GLY A 32 9.67 -3.12 2.79
N TYR A 33 9.65 -1.93 2.21
CA TYR A 33 8.94 -0.78 2.78
C TYR A 33 8.30 0.09 1.71
N SER A 34 7.12 0.60 2.03
CA SER A 34 6.46 1.65 1.26
C SER A 34 5.66 2.59 2.16
N ALA A 35 5.46 3.81 1.68
CA ALA A 35 4.46 4.72 2.24
C ALA A 35 3.59 5.29 1.12
N VAL A 36 2.28 5.22 1.31
CA VAL A 36 1.26 5.72 0.39
C VAL A 36 0.39 6.73 1.13
N GLU A 37 0.08 7.84 0.48
CA GLU A 37 -0.78 8.89 1.02
C GLU A 37 -2.07 9.02 0.22
N MET A 38 -3.15 9.37 0.93
CA MET A 38 -4.47 9.58 0.37
C MET A 38 -5.20 10.65 1.18
N MET A 39 -5.73 11.66 0.48
CA MET A 39 -6.61 12.63 1.13
C MET A 39 -7.97 12.00 1.39
N TYR A 40 -8.45 12.02 2.64
CA TYR A 40 -9.80 11.56 2.93
C TYR A 40 -10.83 12.55 2.39
N ASN A 41 -11.56 12.11 1.39
CA ASN A 41 -12.60 12.88 0.72
C ASN A 41 -13.99 12.31 1.04
N PRO A 42 -14.80 12.97 1.91
CA PRO A 42 -16.13 12.48 2.28
C PRO A 42 -17.05 12.23 1.07
N SER A 43 -16.96 13.04 0.02
CA SER A 43 -17.86 12.93 -1.14
C SER A 43 -17.72 11.62 -1.92
N THR A 44 -16.59 10.91 -1.77
CA THR A 44 -16.29 9.64 -2.47
C THR A 44 -15.98 8.49 -1.56
N MET A 45 -15.76 8.73 -0.26
CA MET A 45 -15.24 7.74 0.68
C MET A 45 -16.11 7.53 1.91
N ASP A 46 -17.22 8.25 2.08
CA ASP A 46 -18.10 8.08 3.23
C ASP A 46 -18.95 6.82 3.13
N ASN A 47 -19.25 6.27 4.29
CA ASN A 47 -20.22 5.20 4.48
C ASN A 47 -21.62 5.79 4.76
N ILE A 48 -22.60 4.93 5.06
CA ILE A 48 -23.97 5.32 5.37
C ILE A 48 -24.14 6.17 6.65
N TYR A 49 -23.09 6.35 7.43
CA TYR A 49 -23.06 7.12 8.67
C TYR A 49 -22.28 8.44 8.52
N ASP A 50 -21.98 8.87 7.30
CA ASP A 50 -21.14 10.06 7.02
C ASP A 50 -19.76 9.97 7.71
N ARG A 51 -19.16 8.80 7.66
CA ARG A 51 -17.81 8.49 8.17
C ARG A 51 -17.00 7.79 7.10
N ALA A 52 -15.68 7.87 7.23
CA ALA A 52 -14.80 7.18 6.28
C ALA A 52 -15.16 5.69 6.19
N HIS A 53 -15.45 5.23 4.97
CA HIS A 53 -15.73 3.84 4.69
C HIS A 53 -14.49 2.99 4.99
N GLY A 54 -14.68 1.88 5.71
CA GLY A 54 -13.58 0.93 5.95
C GLY A 54 -12.91 0.44 4.68
N GLY A 55 -13.67 0.33 3.57
CA GLY A 55 -13.14 -0.01 2.25
C GLY A 55 -12.13 1.00 1.71
N ALA A 56 -12.29 2.30 1.97
CA ALA A 56 -11.31 3.31 1.57
C ALA A 56 -10.00 3.20 2.36
N ILE A 57 -10.10 2.96 3.67
CA ILE A 57 -8.94 2.73 4.53
C ILE A 57 -8.24 1.42 4.15
N PHE A 58 -9.03 0.36 3.89
CA PHE A 58 -8.50 -0.92 3.42
C PHE A 58 -7.77 -0.77 2.08
N GLY A 59 -8.33 0.01 1.15
CA GLY A 59 -7.70 0.27 -0.15
C GLY A 59 -6.34 0.96 0.00
N LEU A 60 -6.22 1.93 0.90
CA LEU A 60 -4.94 2.58 1.19
C LEU A 60 -3.91 1.62 1.80
N ILE A 61 -4.36 0.72 2.69
CA ILE A 61 -3.53 -0.35 3.26
C ILE A 61 -3.04 -1.28 2.17
N ASP A 62 -3.95 -1.72 1.29
CA ASP A 62 -3.64 -2.68 0.23
C ASP A 62 -2.66 -2.10 -0.79
N GLU A 63 -2.80 -0.83 -1.14
CA GLU A 63 -1.86 -0.13 -2.01
C GLU A 63 -0.44 -0.06 -1.43
N ALA A 64 -0.32 0.28 -0.15
CA ALA A 64 0.96 0.28 0.53
C ALA A 64 1.55 -1.15 0.60
N PHE A 65 0.71 -2.14 0.90
CA PHE A 65 1.11 -3.54 0.92
C PHE A 65 1.60 -4.03 -0.45
N GLU A 66 0.84 -3.74 -1.50
CA GLU A 66 1.20 -4.08 -2.87
C GLU A 66 2.56 -3.51 -3.25
N ALA A 67 2.77 -2.21 -3.06
CA ALA A 67 4.03 -1.55 -3.39
C ALA A 67 5.22 -2.15 -2.62
N ALA A 68 5.07 -2.37 -1.30
CA ALA A 68 6.12 -2.95 -0.46
C ALA A 68 6.50 -4.38 -0.90
N CYS A 69 5.50 -5.20 -1.26
CA CYS A 69 5.71 -6.59 -1.67
C CYS A 69 6.56 -6.76 -2.93
N GLN A 70 6.48 -5.82 -3.87
CA GLN A 70 7.18 -5.87 -5.15
C GLN A 70 8.64 -5.40 -5.08
N THR A 71 9.08 -4.81 -3.97
CA THR A 71 10.39 -4.18 -3.83
C THR A 71 11.59 -5.13 -4.02
N HIS A 72 11.36 -6.44 -3.90
CA HIS A 72 12.35 -7.47 -4.20
C HIS A 72 12.47 -7.81 -5.71
N GLY A 73 11.74 -7.08 -6.57
CA GLY A 73 11.76 -7.29 -8.02
C GLY A 73 11.00 -8.53 -8.50
N THR A 74 10.25 -9.18 -7.61
CA THR A 74 9.46 -10.39 -7.91
C THR A 74 8.00 -10.17 -7.53
N VAL A 75 7.10 -10.78 -8.31
CA VAL A 75 5.65 -10.73 -8.06
C VAL A 75 5.32 -11.41 -6.74
N ALA A 76 4.66 -10.67 -5.87
CA ALA A 76 4.02 -11.18 -4.66
C ALA A 76 2.54 -10.77 -4.67
N VAL A 77 1.69 -11.65 -4.16
CA VAL A 77 0.24 -11.45 -4.10
C VAL A 77 -0.29 -11.65 -2.68
N ALA A 78 -1.33 -10.91 -2.32
CA ALA A 78 -1.94 -11.03 -1.01
C ALA A 78 -2.57 -12.41 -0.79
N LEU A 79 -2.30 -13.01 0.36
CA LEU A 79 -2.98 -14.22 0.85
C LEU A 79 -3.96 -13.90 1.96
N ASN A 80 -3.57 -13.02 2.87
CA ASN A 80 -4.35 -12.66 4.03
C ASN A 80 -4.06 -11.21 4.40
N VAL A 81 -5.10 -10.46 4.68
CA VAL A 81 -5.01 -9.06 5.13
C VAL A 81 -5.95 -8.89 6.31
N ASN A 82 -5.40 -8.61 7.48
CA ASN A 82 -6.10 -8.50 8.74
C ASN A 82 -6.07 -7.07 9.23
N VAL A 83 -7.18 -6.37 9.17
CA VAL A 83 -7.28 -4.95 9.54
C VAL A 83 -8.04 -4.78 10.84
N THR A 84 -7.47 -3.97 11.74
CA THR A 84 -8.15 -3.42 12.91
C THR A 84 -8.35 -1.92 12.70
N TYR A 85 -9.60 -1.50 12.60
CA TYR A 85 -9.98 -0.08 12.54
C TYR A 85 -9.99 0.49 13.94
N VAL A 86 -9.12 1.47 14.19
CA VAL A 86 -8.90 2.03 15.54
C VAL A 86 -9.72 3.30 15.75
N SER A 87 -9.72 4.20 14.77
CA SER A 87 -10.47 5.45 14.82
C SER A 87 -10.88 5.92 13.43
N SER A 88 -11.95 6.72 13.38
CA SER A 88 -12.37 7.35 12.12
C SER A 88 -11.53 8.60 11.84
N PRO A 89 -10.98 8.77 10.64
CA PRO A 89 -10.29 9.99 10.29
C PRO A 89 -11.25 11.17 10.19
N GLU A 90 -10.72 12.36 10.36
CA GLU A 90 -11.46 13.60 10.12
C GLU A 90 -11.50 13.95 8.63
N ALA A 91 -12.62 14.54 8.20
CA ALA A 91 -12.80 14.98 6.81
C ALA A 91 -11.67 15.92 6.34
N GLY A 92 -11.17 15.70 5.14
CA GLY A 92 -10.13 16.52 4.53
C GLY A 92 -8.72 16.31 5.10
N LYS A 93 -8.52 15.34 5.98
CA LYS A 93 -7.19 15.00 6.50
C LYS A 93 -6.44 14.08 5.54
N LEU A 94 -5.13 14.26 5.49
CA LEU A 94 -4.22 13.38 4.77
C LEU A 94 -4.02 12.11 5.58
N LEU A 95 -4.28 10.97 4.96
CA LEU A 95 -3.99 9.64 5.52
C LEU A 95 -2.70 9.11 4.93
N ARG A 96 -1.93 8.41 5.74
CA ARG A 96 -0.68 7.78 5.33
C ARG A 96 -0.67 6.32 5.80
N ALA A 97 -0.53 5.40 4.87
CA ALA A 97 -0.27 4.00 5.15
C ALA A 97 1.22 3.71 4.98
N GLU A 98 1.80 3.07 5.97
CA GLU A 98 3.19 2.59 5.93
C GLU A 98 3.20 1.08 6.08
N ALA A 99 3.72 0.38 5.06
CA ALA A 99 3.89 -1.07 5.07
C ALA A 99 5.36 -1.43 5.29
N ARG A 100 5.62 -2.34 6.24
CA ARG A 100 6.97 -2.81 6.57
C ARG A 100 7.02 -4.33 6.57
N GLU A 101 7.97 -4.89 5.83
CA GLU A 101 8.27 -6.32 5.88
C GLU A 101 8.80 -6.68 7.27
N VAL A 102 8.15 -7.63 7.93
CA VAL A 102 8.55 -8.17 9.23
C VAL A 102 9.44 -9.39 9.07
N THR A 103 9.05 -10.27 8.14
CA THR A 103 9.79 -11.50 7.85
C THR A 103 9.52 -11.98 6.44
N ARG A 104 10.46 -12.70 5.89
CA ARG A 104 10.39 -13.23 4.53
C ARG A 104 10.98 -14.61 4.45
N THR A 105 10.26 -15.52 3.82
CA THR A 105 10.73 -16.85 3.43
C THR A 105 10.85 -16.96 1.91
N LYS A 106 11.19 -18.14 1.40
CA LYS A 106 11.19 -18.39 -0.05
C LYS A 106 9.80 -18.18 -0.68
N LYS A 107 8.72 -18.51 0.04
CA LYS A 107 7.34 -18.56 -0.48
C LYS A 107 6.42 -17.51 0.09
N THR A 108 6.70 -16.97 1.26
CA THR A 108 5.83 -16.02 1.95
C THR A 108 6.61 -14.83 2.50
N ALA A 109 5.91 -13.75 2.72
CA ALA A 109 6.41 -12.59 3.47
C ALA A 109 5.28 -11.99 4.30
N ALA A 110 5.58 -11.63 5.54
CA ALA A 110 4.64 -10.99 6.44
C ALA A 110 4.97 -9.51 6.59
N TYR A 111 3.93 -8.70 6.71
CA TYR A 111 4.03 -7.24 6.79
C TYR A 111 3.20 -6.70 7.94
N ASP A 112 3.74 -5.71 8.64
CA ASP A 112 2.98 -4.81 9.51
C ASP A 112 2.67 -3.52 8.75
N ILE A 113 1.41 -3.07 8.84
CA ILE A 113 0.96 -1.86 8.17
C ILE A 113 0.22 -0.98 9.18
N LYS A 114 0.48 0.31 9.15
CA LYS A 114 -0.21 1.29 9.97
C LYS A 114 -0.76 2.40 9.09
N VAL A 115 -1.98 2.83 9.39
CA VAL A 115 -2.57 4.04 8.82
C VAL A 115 -2.65 5.09 9.91
N THR A 116 -2.05 6.24 9.63
CA THR A 116 -2.11 7.42 10.48
C THR A 116 -2.70 8.58 9.72
N GLU A 117 -3.38 9.50 10.39
CA GLU A 117 -3.65 10.80 9.80
C GLU A 117 -2.52 11.78 10.15
N LYS A 118 -2.48 12.91 9.48
CA LYS A 118 -1.52 13.98 9.77
C LYS A 118 -1.51 14.26 11.28
N GLU A 119 -0.34 14.46 11.85
CA GLU A 119 -0.08 14.61 13.30
C GLU A 119 0.01 13.28 14.08
N GLY A 120 -0.03 12.14 13.38
CA GLY A 120 0.32 10.85 13.95
C GLY A 120 -0.81 10.11 14.65
N ARG A 121 -2.08 10.56 14.57
CA ARG A 121 -3.21 9.83 15.14
C ARG A 121 -3.42 8.51 14.40
N LEU A 122 -3.44 7.41 15.13
CA LEU A 122 -3.62 6.07 14.58
C LEU A 122 -5.06 5.87 14.11
N ILE A 123 -5.22 5.49 12.84
CA ILE A 123 -6.51 5.19 12.21
C ILE A 123 -6.75 3.68 12.11
N ALA A 124 -5.76 2.92 11.69
CA ALA A 124 -5.84 1.47 11.56
C ALA A 124 -4.48 0.81 11.71
N THR A 125 -4.52 -0.45 12.12
CA THR A 125 -3.38 -1.36 12.07
C THR A 125 -3.72 -2.57 11.22
N CYS A 126 -2.72 -3.16 10.59
CA CYS A 126 -2.91 -4.31 9.74
C CYS A 126 -1.72 -5.26 9.84
N GLN A 127 -2.01 -6.56 9.81
CA GLN A 127 -1.05 -7.61 9.55
C GLN A 127 -1.43 -8.28 8.24
N ALA A 128 -0.48 -8.42 7.34
CA ALA A 128 -0.71 -9.00 6.03
C ALA A 128 0.31 -10.08 5.70
N LEU A 129 -0.13 -11.07 4.94
CA LEU A 129 0.70 -12.16 4.44
C LEU A 129 0.64 -12.18 2.91
N ALA A 130 1.81 -12.18 2.28
CA ALA A 130 1.97 -12.31 0.84
C ALA A 130 2.50 -13.69 0.44
N TYR A 131 2.04 -14.20 -0.71
CA TYR A 131 2.67 -15.30 -1.41
C TYR A 131 3.65 -14.75 -2.44
N ARG A 132 4.88 -15.25 -2.42
CA ARG A 132 5.97 -14.86 -3.32
C ARG A 132 6.08 -15.86 -4.46
N THR A 133 5.81 -15.42 -5.67
CA THR A 133 5.82 -16.31 -6.86
C THR A 133 7.23 -16.65 -7.34
N GLY A 134 8.21 -15.81 -7.03
CA GLY A 134 9.58 -15.89 -7.54
C GLY A 134 9.71 -15.43 -9.01
N LYS A 135 8.63 -15.04 -9.67
CA LYS A 135 8.66 -14.51 -11.04
C LYS A 135 9.01 -13.02 -11.02
N PRO A 136 9.79 -12.50 -11.98
CA PRO A 136 10.04 -11.06 -12.09
C PRO A 136 8.74 -10.27 -12.23
N ILE A 137 8.71 -9.04 -11.72
CA ILE A 137 7.58 -8.13 -11.93
C ILE A 137 7.45 -7.82 -13.44
N PRO A 138 6.25 -7.92 -14.03
CA PRO A 138 6.08 -7.89 -15.49
C PRO A 138 6.29 -6.51 -16.11
N PHE A 139 6.20 -5.46 -15.31
CA PHE A 139 6.41 -4.06 -15.73
C PHE A 139 7.87 -3.59 -15.57
N LEU A 140 8.77 -4.47 -15.15
CA LEU A 140 10.20 -4.19 -15.14
C LEU A 140 10.69 -4.16 -16.59
N LYS A 141 11.13 -2.99 -17.04
CA LYS A 141 11.76 -2.87 -18.36
C LYS A 141 13.06 -3.68 -18.33
N THR A 142 13.09 -4.80 -19.01
CA THR A 142 14.34 -5.45 -19.36
C THR A 142 15.10 -4.49 -20.27
N SER A 143 16.30 -4.13 -19.91
CA SER A 143 17.24 -3.49 -20.83
C SER A 143 17.49 -4.48 -21.98
N THR A 144 16.68 -4.40 -23.01
CA THR A 144 17.06 -4.99 -24.31
C THR A 144 18.17 -4.12 -24.83
N GLY A 145 19.40 -4.67 -24.76
CA GLY A 145 20.58 -4.11 -25.38
C GLY A 145 20.42 -3.96 -26.89
#